data_1478396e08fb66184144018242835f26
#
_entry.id   1478396e08fb66184144018242835f26
#
_cell.length_a   1.000
_cell.length_b   1.000
_cell.length_c   1.000
_cell.angle_alpha   90.00
_cell.angle_beta   90.00
_cell.angle_gamma   90.00
#
_symmetry.space_group_name_H-M   'P 1'
#
loop_
_entity.id
_entity.type
_entity.pdbx_description
1 polymer ?
#
loop_
_entity_poly.entity_id
_entity_poly.type
_entity_poly.pdbx_seq_one_letter_code
_entity_poly.pdbx_strand_id
1 'polypeptide(L)'
;MKRFFTIKKGRHPYRAFACHAWNFVIRPLSCIICLTLCHAAAAQKTGSLWLAGYDEFPGVPGYGHVQIRVTDDTVLVEPTALAFNFESTMAVMTGPDGSLLFYTNGCEVADRFHQVMPNGNGLNPGDISGLVCPGKGYIVPQGAMILPDPGNPDRYYLLHTGASYDPVRKLRLGPLYFTVVEMAMQNGIGDVSSKNNVLQTGDLGAFTAVRHGNGRDWWVIVPEFGNRVWHTFLLGPDGFSPMPPQTVLLSGVECEKYIGTAASLQGDRLANWGDCKVTALDFDRCAGVLANAMEMPAPTHWIPGGGVAFSPSGRYLYATSQNVLFRADLQPESPGPIRLDTVRFSYDPLRESPFDVPGNTFHALVNGPDGRIYGNIPSRAKHLHALRNPDSDTIAAAKLDFRARGVPLPVSSVRTLPHLPNYRLTSLAGSICDTLGIVGAPELSAIPVAFRIRPNPVRDFLLVDFPDYSGGTLRATLHSVQGMLLRRAEQPGGQLRLATHNLPAGLYALRLWLDERYLGSKRVLVVRGQE
;
A
#
# COMPACT_ATOMS: atom_id res chain seq x y z
N MET A 1 -4.88 -4.19 -58.78
CA MET A 1 -3.92 -3.07 -58.75
C MET A 1 -3.30 -2.94 -57.35
N LYS A 2 -2.08 -3.42 -57.23
CA LYS A 2 -1.31 -3.35 -55.98
C LYS A 2 -0.56 -2.00 -55.95
N ARG A 3 -0.75 -1.19 -54.91
CA ARG A 3 0.11 -0.04 -54.60
C ARG A 3 0.95 -0.36 -53.40
N PHE A 4 2.24 -0.48 -53.62
CA PHE A 4 3.29 -0.53 -52.62
C PHE A 4 3.57 0.90 -52.08
N PHE A 5 3.56 1.08 -50.78
CA PHE A 5 4.15 2.26 -50.16
C PHE A 5 5.47 1.88 -49.49
N THR A 6 6.55 2.50 -49.99
CA THR A 6 7.90 2.34 -49.48
C THR A 6 8.15 3.36 -48.38
N ILE A 7 8.44 2.91 -47.15
CA ILE A 7 8.85 3.80 -46.06
C ILE A 7 10.38 3.84 -46.01
N LYS A 8 10.93 5.06 -46.17
CA LYS A 8 12.38 5.35 -46.05
C LYS A 8 12.83 5.17 -44.58
N LYS A 9 13.84 4.33 -44.37
CA LYS A 9 14.59 4.23 -43.13
C LYS A 9 15.51 5.46 -42.97
N GLY A 10 15.24 6.28 -41.97
CA GLY A 10 16.18 7.30 -41.46
C GLY A 10 17.21 6.62 -40.57
N ARG A 11 18.48 6.69 -40.97
CA ARG A 11 19.66 6.29 -40.17
C ARG A 11 20.06 7.46 -39.27
N HIS A 12 20.07 7.28 -37.97
CA HIS A 12 20.84 8.10 -37.04
C HIS A 12 22.11 7.35 -36.63
N PRO A 13 23.27 8.03 -36.60
CA PRO A 13 24.54 7.37 -36.35
C PRO A 13 24.78 7.20 -34.84
N TYR A 14 24.99 5.96 -34.43
CA TYR A 14 25.56 5.65 -33.11
C TYR A 14 27.04 6.08 -33.13
N ARG A 15 27.44 7.02 -32.25
CA ARG A 15 28.82 7.27 -31.91
C ARG A 15 29.33 6.17 -31.01
N ALA A 16 30.13 5.27 -31.56
CA ALA A 16 30.92 4.34 -30.78
C ALA A 16 32.08 5.12 -30.12
N PHE A 17 32.14 5.11 -28.80
CA PHE A 17 33.32 5.51 -28.06
C PHE A 17 34.33 4.37 -28.10
N ALA A 18 35.42 4.57 -28.82
CA ALA A 18 36.55 3.66 -28.80
C ALA A 18 37.33 3.84 -27.49
N CYS A 19 37.34 2.79 -26.66
CA CYS A 19 38.26 2.70 -25.53
C CYS A 19 39.68 2.44 -26.08
N HIS A 20 40.58 3.39 -25.91
CA HIS A 20 42.01 3.19 -26.11
C HIS A 20 42.55 2.31 -24.99
N ALA A 21 43.11 1.19 -25.38
CA ALA A 21 43.80 0.27 -24.47
C ALA A 21 45.11 0.93 -23.98
N TRP A 22 45.15 1.29 -22.70
CA TRP A 22 46.40 1.50 -21.98
C TRP A 22 46.64 0.29 -21.08
N ASN A 23 47.76 -0.37 -21.39
CA ASN A 23 48.30 -1.46 -20.59
C ASN A 23 48.68 -0.96 -19.19
N PHE A 24 47.86 -1.29 -18.18
CA PHE A 24 48.31 -1.32 -16.81
C PHE A 24 47.87 -2.67 -16.19
N VAL A 25 48.87 -3.40 -15.72
CA VAL A 25 48.73 -4.62 -14.96
C VAL A 25 48.09 -4.26 -13.62
N ILE A 26 46.77 -4.40 -13.52
CA ILE A 26 46.03 -4.30 -12.25
C ILE A 26 45.37 -5.65 -11.99
N ARG A 27 45.66 -6.15 -10.79
CA ARG A 27 45.29 -7.44 -10.22
C ARG A 27 43.80 -7.78 -10.37
N PRO A 28 43.42 -9.09 -10.43
CA PRO A 28 42.04 -9.55 -10.68
C PRO A 28 41.03 -9.30 -9.55
N LEU A 29 41.39 -8.54 -8.50
CA LEU A 29 40.47 -8.22 -7.40
C LEU A 29 39.48 -7.07 -7.72
N SER A 30 39.78 -6.22 -8.70
CA SER A 30 38.89 -5.08 -9.00
C SER A 30 37.69 -5.44 -9.87
N CYS A 31 37.71 -6.54 -10.61
CA CYS A 31 36.55 -6.98 -11.42
C CYS A 31 35.42 -7.63 -10.60
N ILE A 32 35.74 -8.19 -9.43
CA ILE A 32 34.71 -8.81 -8.55
C ILE A 32 33.89 -7.70 -7.86
N ILE A 33 34.50 -6.58 -7.52
CA ILE A 33 33.80 -5.45 -6.88
C ILE A 33 32.88 -4.71 -7.87
N CYS A 34 33.18 -4.67 -9.17
CA CYS A 34 32.29 -4.10 -10.18
C CYS A 34 31.09 -4.99 -10.52
N LEU A 35 31.19 -6.31 -10.34
CA LEU A 35 30.08 -7.24 -10.58
C LEU A 35 29.07 -7.29 -9.42
N THR A 36 29.46 -6.86 -8.22
CA THR A 36 28.55 -6.80 -7.07
C THR A 36 27.80 -5.45 -6.95
N LEU A 37 28.21 -4.41 -7.68
CA LEU A 37 27.54 -3.10 -7.70
C LEU A 37 26.53 -2.93 -8.85
N CYS A 38 26.42 -3.89 -9.76
CA CYS A 38 25.38 -3.95 -10.78
C CYS A 38 24.21 -4.86 -10.40
N HIS A 39 23.89 -5.02 -9.13
CA HIS A 39 22.50 -5.26 -8.77
C HIS A 39 21.80 -3.90 -8.93
N ALA A 40 21.52 -3.54 -10.20
CA ALA A 40 20.45 -2.60 -10.48
C ALA A 40 19.29 -3.03 -9.56
N ALA A 41 18.82 -2.13 -8.71
CA ALA A 41 17.62 -2.37 -7.93
C ALA A 41 16.56 -2.76 -8.95
N ALA A 42 16.36 -4.06 -9.14
CA ALA A 42 15.31 -4.56 -10.00
C ALA A 42 14.04 -4.01 -9.38
N ALA A 43 13.42 -3.05 -10.05
CA ALA A 43 12.23 -2.40 -9.54
C ALA A 43 11.27 -3.51 -9.11
N GLN A 44 10.94 -3.56 -7.83
CA GLN A 44 10.07 -4.60 -7.28
C GLN A 44 8.77 -4.61 -8.07
N LYS A 45 8.50 -5.71 -8.78
CA LYS A 45 7.32 -5.83 -9.64
C LYS A 45 6.10 -6.39 -8.91
N THR A 46 6.18 -6.52 -7.60
CA THR A 46 5.04 -6.92 -6.76
C THR A 46 3.88 -5.94 -6.96
N GLY A 47 2.68 -6.48 -7.18
CA GLY A 47 1.48 -5.68 -7.47
C GLY A 47 1.33 -5.20 -8.92
N SER A 48 2.24 -5.59 -9.83
CA SER A 48 2.18 -5.19 -11.25
C SER A 48 1.24 -6.07 -12.10
N LEU A 49 0.81 -7.20 -11.58
CA LEU A 49 -0.11 -8.12 -12.27
C LEU A 49 -1.49 -8.05 -11.61
N TRP A 50 -2.51 -7.80 -12.42
CA TRP A 50 -3.90 -7.82 -12.02
C TRP A 50 -4.61 -8.90 -12.81
N LEU A 51 -5.53 -9.60 -12.16
CA LEU A 51 -6.39 -10.60 -12.78
C LEU A 51 -7.83 -10.10 -12.72
N ALA A 52 -8.58 -10.29 -13.79
CA ALA A 52 -9.97 -9.86 -13.82
C ALA A 52 -10.76 -10.77 -14.76
N GLY A 53 -12.07 -10.67 -14.66
CA GLY A 53 -12.96 -11.32 -15.61
C GLY A 53 -13.97 -12.24 -14.95
N TYR A 54 -14.93 -12.58 -15.76
CA TYR A 54 -16.12 -13.31 -15.35
C TYR A 54 -16.66 -14.11 -16.53
N ASP A 55 -16.84 -15.39 -16.33
CA ASP A 55 -17.39 -16.31 -17.32
C ASP A 55 -18.66 -16.96 -16.75
N GLU A 56 -19.67 -16.13 -16.44
CA GLU A 56 -20.99 -16.64 -15.99
C GLU A 56 -21.74 -17.37 -17.09
N PHE A 57 -21.36 -17.08 -18.35
CA PHE A 57 -22.02 -17.65 -19.52
C PHE A 57 -21.01 -18.40 -20.40
N PRO A 58 -20.60 -19.61 -20.01
CA PRO A 58 -19.66 -20.41 -20.80
C PRO A 58 -20.09 -20.52 -22.25
N GLY A 59 -19.20 -20.17 -23.18
CA GLY A 59 -19.47 -20.19 -24.60
C GLY A 59 -20.21 -18.98 -25.16
N VAL A 60 -20.55 -17.97 -24.34
CA VAL A 60 -21.06 -16.69 -24.83
C VAL A 60 -19.87 -15.82 -25.27
N PRO A 61 -19.77 -15.44 -26.54
CA PRO A 61 -18.66 -14.62 -27.02
C PRO A 61 -18.53 -13.30 -26.29
N GLY A 62 -17.29 -12.95 -25.91
CA GLY A 62 -16.98 -11.67 -25.28
C GLY A 62 -16.87 -11.68 -23.76
N TYR A 63 -17.14 -12.80 -23.10
CA TYR A 63 -16.87 -13.03 -21.68
C TYR A 63 -15.61 -13.88 -21.50
N GLY A 64 -14.97 -13.77 -20.36
CA GLY A 64 -13.78 -14.53 -20.02
C GLY A 64 -12.87 -13.78 -19.05
N HIS A 65 -11.66 -14.30 -18.90
CA HIS A 65 -10.69 -13.74 -17.95
C HIS A 65 -9.55 -13.06 -18.68
N VAL A 66 -8.96 -12.07 -18.02
CA VAL A 66 -7.78 -11.34 -18.49
C VAL A 66 -6.73 -11.25 -17.39
N GLN A 67 -5.48 -11.24 -17.80
CA GLN A 67 -4.38 -10.71 -17.03
C GLN A 67 -4.00 -9.33 -17.55
N ILE A 68 -3.77 -8.39 -16.63
CA ILE A 68 -3.38 -7.01 -16.91
C ILE A 68 -2.05 -6.79 -16.21
N ARG A 69 -1.00 -6.58 -16.97
CA ARG A 69 0.32 -6.28 -16.44
C ARG A 69 0.60 -4.79 -16.60
N VAL A 70 0.68 -4.10 -15.48
CA VAL A 70 0.99 -2.67 -15.41
C VAL A 70 2.47 -2.52 -15.04
N THR A 71 3.23 -1.91 -15.92
CA THR A 71 4.64 -1.56 -15.71
C THR A 71 4.81 -0.05 -15.78
N ASP A 72 5.97 0.46 -15.42
CA ASP A 72 6.22 1.91 -15.42
C ASP A 72 5.95 2.57 -16.79
N ASP A 73 6.11 1.81 -17.89
CA ASP A 73 5.99 2.34 -19.26
C ASP A 73 4.74 1.86 -20.01
N THR A 74 4.24 0.65 -19.70
CA THR A 74 3.23 -0.01 -20.52
C THR A 74 2.16 -0.72 -19.70
N VAL A 75 0.97 -0.85 -20.31
CA VAL A 75 -0.09 -1.73 -19.83
C VAL A 75 -0.30 -2.81 -20.88
N LEU A 76 0.00 -4.06 -20.50
CA LEU A 76 -0.20 -5.24 -21.32
C LEU A 76 -1.46 -5.95 -20.85
N VAL A 77 -2.36 -6.27 -21.78
CA VAL A 77 -3.61 -6.99 -21.46
C VAL A 77 -3.68 -8.22 -22.36
N GLU A 78 -3.84 -9.38 -21.73
CA GLU A 78 -3.90 -10.67 -22.43
C GLU A 78 -5.06 -11.50 -21.89
N PRO A 79 -5.78 -12.22 -22.76
CA PRO A 79 -6.72 -13.24 -22.32
C PRO A 79 -6.00 -14.33 -21.53
N THR A 80 -6.64 -14.88 -20.52
CA THR A 80 -6.11 -15.99 -19.74
C THR A 80 -7.23 -16.90 -19.27
N ALA A 81 -6.91 -18.11 -18.85
CA ALA A 81 -7.84 -18.98 -18.13
C ALA A 81 -7.51 -18.93 -16.65
N LEU A 82 -8.50 -18.71 -15.80
CA LEU A 82 -8.33 -18.65 -14.34
C LEU A 82 -9.13 -19.76 -13.67
N ALA A 83 -8.80 -20.06 -12.40
CA ALA A 83 -9.47 -21.10 -11.63
C ALA A 83 -10.95 -20.80 -11.38
N PHE A 84 -11.30 -19.52 -11.27
CA PHE A 84 -12.62 -19.06 -10.85
C PHE A 84 -12.92 -17.64 -11.34
N ASN A 85 -14.19 -17.25 -11.25
CA ASN A 85 -14.67 -15.92 -11.54
C ASN A 85 -14.37 -14.90 -10.44
N PHE A 86 -14.30 -13.61 -10.82
CA PHE A 86 -14.21 -12.48 -9.92
C PHE A 86 -15.47 -11.62 -10.02
N GLU A 87 -16.19 -11.47 -8.91
CA GLU A 87 -17.34 -10.54 -8.85
C GLU A 87 -16.88 -9.16 -8.41
N SER A 88 -16.55 -8.96 -7.12
CA SER A 88 -16.09 -7.68 -6.59
C SER A 88 -14.84 -7.78 -5.73
N THR A 89 -14.51 -8.97 -5.24
CA THR A 89 -13.32 -9.22 -4.43
C THR A 89 -12.22 -9.83 -5.28
N MET A 90 -11.02 -9.26 -5.19
CA MET A 90 -9.82 -9.78 -5.83
C MET A 90 -8.57 -9.40 -5.04
N ALA A 91 -7.65 -10.34 -4.88
CA ALA A 91 -6.28 -10.06 -4.51
C ALA A 91 -5.32 -10.99 -5.27
N VAL A 92 -4.18 -10.44 -5.68
CA VAL A 92 -3.15 -11.15 -6.44
C VAL A 92 -1.79 -10.89 -5.81
N MET A 93 -1.02 -11.93 -5.59
CA MET A 93 0.36 -11.82 -5.14
C MET A 93 1.31 -12.25 -6.25
N THR A 94 2.31 -11.42 -6.47
CA THR A 94 3.41 -11.71 -7.38
C THR A 94 4.74 -11.68 -6.63
N GLY A 95 5.68 -12.46 -7.12
CA GLY A 95 7.06 -12.41 -6.67
C GLY A 95 7.72 -11.05 -7.01
N PRO A 96 8.94 -10.81 -6.48
CA PRO A 96 9.69 -9.59 -6.79
C PRO A 96 10.02 -9.41 -8.28
N ASP A 97 10.06 -10.50 -9.04
CA ASP A 97 10.26 -10.55 -10.50
C ASP A 97 8.97 -10.27 -11.29
N GLY A 98 7.81 -10.23 -10.62
CA GLY A 98 6.49 -10.07 -11.20
C GLY A 98 5.83 -11.37 -11.67
N SER A 99 6.41 -12.53 -11.36
CA SER A 99 5.76 -13.83 -11.59
C SER A 99 4.58 -14.02 -10.66
N LEU A 100 3.50 -14.65 -11.14
CA LEU A 100 2.34 -14.98 -10.31
C LEU A 100 2.73 -16.00 -9.24
N LEU A 101 2.37 -15.75 -8.00
CA LEU A 101 2.48 -16.70 -6.90
C LEU A 101 1.13 -17.36 -6.62
N PHE A 102 0.14 -16.56 -6.24
CA PHE A 102 -1.23 -17.01 -5.96
C PHE A 102 -2.22 -15.85 -6.02
N TYR A 103 -3.51 -16.17 -6.02
CA TYR A 103 -4.58 -15.19 -6.06
C TYR A 103 -5.87 -15.72 -5.42
N THR A 104 -6.81 -14.81 -5.15
CA THR A 104 -8.11 -15.15 -4.57
C THR A 104 -9.22 -14.28 -5.15
N ASN A 105 -10.43 -14.85 -5.22
CA ASN A 105 -11.68 -14.14 -5.46
C ASN A 105 -12.49 -13.90 -4.16
N GLY A 106 -11.87 -14.11 -2.99
CA GLY A 106 -12.52 -14.02 -1.68
C GLY A 106 -13.33 -15.25 -1.27
N CYS A 107 -13.43 -16.26 -2.12
CA CYS A 107 -14.06 -17.56 -1.84
C CYS A 107 -13.02 -18.67 -1.73
N GLU A 108 -12.01 -18.62 -2.57
CA GLU A 108 -10.99 -19.63 -2.76
C GLU A 108 -9.63 -18.99 -3.02
N VAL A 109 -8.56 -19.74 -2.78
CA VAL A 109 -7.17 -19.36 -3.11
C VAL A 109 -6.66 -20.30 -4.20
N ALA A 110 -6.14 -19.75 -5.30
CA ALA A 110 -5.54 -20.52 -6.38
C ALA A 110 -4.05 -20.18 -6.54
N ASP A 111 -3.28 -21.17 -6.97
CA ASP A 111 -1.85 -21.11 -7.22
C ASP A 111 -1.51 -20.48 -8.58
N ARG A 112 -0.21 -20.42 -8.91
CA ARG A 112 0.29 -19.91 -10.20
C ARG A 112 -0.06 -20.75 -11.42
N PHE A 113 -0.53 -21.99 -11.22
CA PHE A 113 -1.00 -22.89 -12.29
C PHE A 113 -2.52 -22.84 -12.45
N HIS A 114 -3.18 -21.90 -11.75
CA HIS A 114 -4.62 -21.73 -11.75
C HIS A 114 -5.37 -22.98 -11.22
N GLN A 115 -4.80 -23.60 -10.19
CA GLN A 115 -5.44 -24.67 -9.43
C GLN A 115 -5.75 -24.19 -8.03
N VAL A 116 -6.92 -24.58 -7.49
CA VAL A 116 -7.24 -24.28 -6.09
C VAL A 116 -6.21 -24.94 -5.20
N MET A 117 -5.57 -24.17 -4.35
CA MET A 117 -4.56 -24.66 -3.40
C MET A 117 -5.15 -25.68 -2.43
N PRO A 118 -4.36 -26.62 -1.92
CA PRO A 118 -4.76 -27.43 -0.78
C PRO A 118 -5.29 -26.52 0.34
N ASN A 119 -6.42 -26.92 0.95
CA ASN A 119 -7.13 -26.13 1.97
C ASN A 119 -7.53 -24.69 1.54
N GLY A 120 -7.42 -24.32 0.27
CA GLY A 120 -7.65 -22.98 -0.26
C GLY A 120 -9.11 -22.59 -0.44
N ASN A 121 -10.06 -23.50 -0.30
CA ASN A 121 -11.49 -23.24 -0.42
C ASN A 121 -12.13 -22.77 0.90
N GLY A 122 -13.34 -22.22 0.85
CA GLY A 122 -14.15 -21.90 2.04
C GLY A 122 -13.66 -20.69 2.81
N LEU A 123 -13.20 -19.65 2.13
CA LEU A 123 -12.97 -18.33 2.74
C LEU A 123 -14.30 -17.65 3.07
N ASN A 124 -14.26 -16.70 4.02
CA ASN A 124 -15.41 -15.87 4.42
C ASN A 124 -16.66 -16.68 4.75
N PRO A 125 -16.62 -17.59 5.74
CA PRO A 125 -17.76 -18.45 6.05
C PRO A 125 -19.00 -17.64 6.44
N GLY A 126 -20.18 -18.04 5.98
CA GLY A 126 -21.46 -17.40 6.27
C GLY A 126 -22.45 -17.49 5.11
N ASP A 127 -23.64 -16.91 5.31
CA ASP A 127 -24.75 -17.01 4.36
C ASP A 127 -24.41 -16.43 2.98
N ILE A 128 -23.70 -15.31 2.96
CA ILE A 128 -23.30 -14.66 1.72
C ILE A 128 -22.38 -15.56 0.90
N SER A 129 -21.37 -16.20 1.52
CA SER A 129 -20.49 -17.09 0.76
C SER A 129 -21.22 -18.33 0.24
N GLY A 130 -22.16 -18.87 0.98
CA GLY A 130 -23.03 -19.95 0.51
C GLY A 130 -23.83 -19.60 -0.75
N LEU A 131 -24.22 -18.31 -0.89
CA LEU A 131 -24.99 -17.83 -2.05
C LEU A 131 -24.12 -17.47 -3.27
N VAL A 132 -22.90 -16.95 -3.06
CA VAL A 132 -22.12 -16.34 -4.15
C VAL A 132 -20.87 -17.13 -4.51
N CYS A 133 -20.24 -17.82 -3.59
CA CYS A 133 -19.01 -18.56 -3.85
C CYS A 133 -19.16 -19.68 -4.87
N PRO A 134 -20.30 -20.42 -4.91
CA PRO A 134 -20.50 -21.32 -6.03
C PRO A 134 -20.56 -20.56 -7.37
N GLY A 135 -19.42 -20.44 -8.05
CA GLY A 135 -19.28 -19.99 -9.42
C GLY A 135 -19.14 -18.48 -9.68
N LYS A 136 -19.42 -17.59 -8.70
CA LYS A 136 -19.43 -16.13 -8.95
C LYS A 136 -18.22 -15.38 -8.41
N GLY A 137 -17.70 -15.76 -7.26
CA GLY A 137 -16.73 -14.97 -6.48
C GLY A 137 -17.41 -14.07 -5.46
N TYR A 138 -16.63 -13.57 -4.52
CA TYR A 138 -17.15 -12.82 -3.38
C TYR A 138 -17.53 -11.38 -3.76
N ILE A 139 -18.60 -10.85 -3.17
CA ILE A 139 -19.26 -9.60 -3.62
C ILE A 139 -18.78 -8.33 -2.90
N VAL A 140 -17.82 -8.43 -1.99
CA VAL A 140 -17.33 -7.27 -1.22
C VAL A 140 -16.29 -6.52 -2.03
N PRO A 141 -16.53 -5.25 -2.43
CA PRO A 141 -15.50 -4.41 -3.04
C PRO A 141 -14.32 -4.22 -2.09
N GLN A 142 -13.09 -4.29 -2.61
CA GLN A 142 -11.86 -4.22 -1.80
C GLN A 142 -11.83 -5.26 -0.66
N GLY A 143 -12.56 -6.37 -0.81
CA GLY A 143 -12.77 -7.37 0.23
C GLY A 143 -11.59 -8.29 0.53
N ALA A 144 -10.46 -8.16 -0.18
CA ALA A 144 -9.26 -8.96 0.06
C ALA A 144 -7.98 -8.16 -0.23
N MET A 145 -6.90 -8.45 0.50
CA MET A 145 -5.55 -7.89 0.32
C MET A 145 -4.51 -8.90 0.81
N ILE A 146 -3.37 -8.98 0.14
CA ILE A 146 -2.30 -9.91 0.52
C ILE A 146 -1.10 -9.12 1.03
N LEU A 147 -0.57 -9.49 2.20
CA LEU A 147 0.63 -8.91 2.79
C LEU A 147 1.72 -9.96 2.93
N PRO A 148 2.96 -9.68 2.47
CA PRO A 148 4.10 -10.52 2.82
C PRO A 148 4.34 -10.53 4.33
N ASP A 149 4.69 -11.69 4.88
CA ASP A 149 5.08 -11.81 6.28
C ASP A 149 6.43 -11.09 6.51
N PRO A 150 6.52 -10.16 7.47
CA PRO A 150 7.76 -9.48 7.80
C PRO A 150 8.88 -10.39 8.34
N GLY A 151 8.55 -11.56 8.86
CA GLY A 151 9.48 -12.52 9.45
C GLY A 151 9.81 -13.74 8.59
N ASN A 152 9.02 -14.00 7.53
CA ASN A 152 9.19 -15.19 6.69
C ASN A 152 8.89 -14.86 5.22
N PRO A 153 9.89 -14.87 4.31
CA PRO A 153 9.72 -14.48 2.92
C PRO A 153 8.81 -15.43 2.11
N ASP A 154 8.59 -16.63 2.58
CA ASP A 154 7.74 -17.64 1.92
C ASP A 154 6.31 -17.70 2.50
N ARG A 155 6.01 -16.83 3.47
CA ARG A 155 4.70 -16.75 4.11
C ARG A 155 3.98 -15.47 3.73
N TYR A 156 2.66 -15.57 3.58
CA TYR A 156 1.80 -14.45 3.24
C TYR A 156 0.54 -14.46 4.11
N TYR A 157 0.08 -13.28 4.48
CA TYR A 157 -1.19 -13.07 5.14
C TYR A 157 -2.21 -12.55 4.13
N LEU A 158 -3.20 -13.35 3.81
CA LEU A 158 -4.36 -12.94 3.03
C LEU A 158 -5.40 -12.37 4.00
N LEU A 159 -5.56 -11.06 4.02
CA LEU A 159 -6.63 -10.38 4.72
C LEU A 159 -7.90 -10.46 3.87
N HIS A 160 -9.04 -10.73 4.51
CA HIS A 160 -10.32 -10.76 3.79
C HIS A 160 -11.50 -10.45 4.72
N THR A 161 -12.51 -9.76 4.18
CA THR A 161 -13.65 -9.29 4.94
C THR A 161 -14.87 -10.15 4.68
N GLY A 162 -15.44 -10.71 5.73
CA GLY A 162 -16.74 -11.38 5.68
C GLY A 162 -17.88 -10.39 5.45
N ALA A 163 -19.04 -10.90 5.07
CA ALA A 163 -20.24 -10.11 4.92
C ALA A 163 -21.48 -10.90 5.35
N SER A 164 -22.49 -10.17 5.80
CA SER A 164 -23.83 -10.71 6.12
C SER A 164 -24.91 -9.84 5.50
N TYR A 165 -26.10 -10.41 5.34
CA TYR A 165 -27.25 -9.64 4.85
C TYR A 165 -27.77 -8.72 5.96
N ASP A 166 -28.04 -7.46 5.57
CA ASP A 166 -28.68 -6.46 6.42
C ASP A 166 -29.97 -5.97 5.74
N PRO A 167 -31.13 -5.98 6.41
CA PRO A 167 -32.41 -5.58 5.80
C PRO A 167 -32.43 -4.15 5.29
N VAL A 168 -31.73 -3.23 5.94
CA VAL A 168 -31.68 -1.80 5.60
C VAL A 168 -30.58 -1.52 4.59
N ARG A 169 -29.32 -1.83 4.95
CA ARG A 169 -28.14 -1.53 4.16
C ARG A 169 -27.85 -2.54 3.05
N LYS A 170 -28.55 -3.67 3.04
CA LYS A 170 -28.41 -4.86 2.18
C LYS A 170 -27.12 -5.65 2.44
N LEU A 171 -26.02 -5.01 2.78
CA LEU A 171 -24.75 -5.66 3.08
C LEU A 171 -24.13 -5.01 4.33
N ARG A 172 -23.76 -5.84 5.29
CA ARG A 172 -22.99 -5.50 6.47
C ARG A 172 -21.63 -6.19 6.35
N LEU A 173 -20.53 -5.45 6.51
CA LEU A 173 -19.18 -5.97 6.44
C LEU A 173 -18.67 -6.43 7.81
N GLY A 174 -17.85 -7.45 7.81
CA GLY A 174 -17.23 -8.04 8.98
C GLY A 174 -17.70 -9.49 9.23
N PRO A 175 -16.90 -10.25 9.95
CA PRO A 175 -15.59 -9.94 10.53
C PRO A 175 -14.49 -9.70 9.48
N LEU A 176 -13.40 -9.01 9.90
CA LEU A 176 -12.14 -9.03 9.16
C LEU A 176 -11.36 -10.27 9.58
N TYR A 177 -11.00 -11.09 8.62
CA TYR A 177 -10.22 -12.30 8.79
C TYR A 177 -8.82 -12.17 8.23
N PHE A 178 -7.93 -13.06 8.65
CA PHE A 178 -6.72 -13.39 7.90
C PHE A 178 -6.60 -14.89 7.67
N THR A 179 -5.99 -15.24 6.56
CA THR A 179 -5.66 -16.60 6.12
C THR A 179 -4.17 -16.65 5.84
N VAL A 180 -3.47 -17.70 6.25
CA VAL A 180 -2.03 -17.86 6.09
C VAL A 180 -1.74 -18.76 4.90
N VAL A 181 -0.93 -18.28 3.97
CA VAL A 181 -0.45 -19.00 2.78
C VAL A 181 1.05 -19.22 2.92
N GLU A 182 1.49 -20.49 2.85
CA GLU A 182 2.89 -20.91 2.95
C GLU A 182 3.38 -21.36 1.57
N MET A 183 4.18 -20.52 0.91
CA MET A 183 4.66 -20.82 -0.46
C MET A 183 5.77 -21.86 -0.51
N ALA A 184 6.48 -22.12 0.59
CA ALA A 184 7.47 -23.21 0.67
C ALA A 184 6.85 -24.61 0.63
N MET A 185 5.54 -24.73 0.91
CA MET A 185 4.81 -25.99 0.89
C MET A 185 4.57 -26.49 -0.54
N GLN A 186 4.23 -27.77 -0.70
CA GLN A 186 3.90 -28.39 -2.00
C GLN A 186 4.96 -28.14 -3.10
N ASN A 187 6.24 -28.26 -2.74
CA ASN A 187 7.39 -28.00 -3.64
C ASN A 187 7.36 -26.58 -4.27
N GLY A 188 6.98 -25.58 -3.49
CA GLY A 188 6.94 -24.18 -3.93
C GLY A 188 5.70 -23.78 -4.71
N ILE A 189 4.63 -24.61 -4.71
CA ILE A 189 3.32 -24.27 -5.29
C ILE A 189 2.49 -23.50 -4.25
N GLY A 190 2.64 -23.83 -2.98
CA GLY A 190 1.96 -23.22 -1.85
C GLY A 190 0.81 -24.05 -1.28
N ASP A 191 0.44 -23.71 -0.05
CA ASP A 191 -0.66 -24.33 0.70
C ASP A 191 -1.30 -23.30 1.63
N VAL A 192 -2.56 -23.46 1.97
CA VAL A 192 -3.24 -22.67 3.01
C VAL A 192 -3.09 -23.40 4.34
N SER A 193 -2.15 -22.93 5.18
CA SER A 193 -1.84 -23.57 6.46
C SER A 193 -2.87 -23.26 7.56
N SER A 194 -3.49 -22.07 7.51
CA SER A 194 -4.54 -21.65 8.46
C SER A 194 -5.46 -20.65 7.77
N LYS A 195 -6.77 -20.76 8.00
CA LYS A 195 -7.74 -19.89 7.33
C LYS A 195 -8.83 -19.36 8.26
N ASN A 196 -9.44 -18.22 7.85
CA ASN A 196 -10.55 -17.57 8.53
C ASN A 196 -10.24 -17.24 10.00
N ASN A 197 -8.99 -16.91 10.32
CA ASN A 197 -8.63 -16.46 11.65
C ASN A 197 -9.19 -15.05 11.85
N VAL A 198 -9.95 -14.83 12.89
CA VAL A 198 -10.59 -13.54 13.16
C VAL A 198 -9.54 -12.53 13.63
N LEU A 199 -9.40 -11.43 12.90
CA LEU A 199 -8.57 -10.29 13.30
C LEU A 199 -9.41 -9.23 14.03
N GLN A 200 -10.60 -8.89 13.50
CA GLN A 200 -11.53 -7.94 14.09
C GLN A 200 -12.97 -8.37 13.85
N THR A 201 -13.78 -8.30 14.89
CA THR A 201 -15.24 -8.49 14.80
C THR A 201 -15.94 -7.14 14.76
N GLY A 202 -17.22 -7.15 14.42
CA GLY A 202 -18.08 -5.97 14.44
C GLY A 202 -18.67 -5.62 13.09
N ASP A 203 -19.26 -4.45 13.02
CA ASP A 203 -19.77 -3.83 11.80
C ASP A 203 -18.67 -2.91 11.26
N LEU A 204 -18.00 -3.34 10.22
CA LEU A 204 -16.77 -2.74 9.75
C LEU A 204 -16.99 -1.96 8.45
N GLY A 205 -16.09 -1.00 8.18
CA GLY A 205 -15.90 -0.39 6.88
C GLY A 205 -14.85 -1.14 6.05
N ALA A 206 -14.48 -0.59 4.89
CA ALA A 206 -13.40 -1.13 4.08
C ALA A 206 -12.05 -0.94 4.79
N PHE A 207 -11.24 -1.98 4.84
CA PHE A 207 -9.91 -1.95 5.43
C PHE A 207 -8.84 -1.53 4.42
N THR A 208 -7.67 -1.15 4.91
CA THR A 208 -6.46 -0.94 4.09
C THR A 208 -5.21 -1.35 4.85
N ALA A 209 -4.07 -1.36 4.17
CA ALA A 209 -2.78 -1.58 4.82
C ALA A 209 -1.72 -0.61 4.31
N VAL A 210 -0.81 -0.24 5.21
CA VAL A 210 0.30 0.68 4.94
C VAL A 210 1.58 0.08 5.52
N ARG A 211 2.67 0.16 4.77
CA ARG A 211 3.96 -0.29 5.28
C ARG A 211 4.41 0.61 6.44
N HIS A 212 4.76 -0.02 7.56
CA HIS A 212 5.31 0.66 8.73
C HIS A 212 6.56 1.49 8.36
N GLY A 213 6.82 2.56 9.11
CA GLY A 213 7.97 3.43 8.86
C GLY A 213 9.35 2.75 8.99
N ASN A 214 9.43 1.51 9.50
CA ASN A 214 10.66 0.71 9.47
C ASN A 214 10.93 0.03 8.10
N GLY A 215 10.00 0.12 7.15
CA GLY A 215 10.14 -0.44 5.80
C GLY A 215 9.93 -1.95 5.68
N ARG A 216 9.67 -2.66 6.79
CA ARG A 216 9.46 -4.12 6.83
C ARG A 216 8.03 -4.49 7.22
N ASP A 217 7.56 -4.00 8.36
CA ASP A 217 6.29 -4.36 8.97
C ASP A 217 5.11 -3.66 8.28
N TRP A 218 3.89 -4.05 8.63
CA TRP A 218 2.68 -3.49 8.05
C TRP A 218 1.70 -3.02 9.11
N TRP A 219 1.08 -1.89 8.88
CA TRP A 219 -0.13 -1.47 9.54
C TRP A 219 -1.34 -2.01 8.77
N VAL A 220 -2.24 -2.71 9.45
CA VAL A 220 -3.57 -3.04 8.96
C VAL A 220 -4.57 -2.16 9.69
N ILE A 221 -5.39 -1.44 8.94
CA ILE A 221 -6.24 -0.37 9.44
C ILE A 221 -7.67 -0.63 8.96
N VAL A 222 -8.60 -0.73 9.90
CA VAL A 222 -10.01 -0.97 9.59
C VAL A 222 -10.89 -0.07 10.45
N PRO A 223 -11.76 0.77 9.84
CA PRO A 223 -12.76 1.52 10.58
C PRO A 223 -13.94 0.63 10.96
N GLU A 224 -14.62 0.96 12.05
CA GLU A 224 -16.01 0.57 12.25
C GLU A 224 -16.91 1.32 11.25
N PHE A 225 -18.09 0.78 11.02
CA PHE A 225 -19.11 1.48 10.26
C PHE A 225 -19.36 2.89 10.85
N GLY A 226 -19.44 3.89 9.98
CA GLY A 226 -19.53 5.29 10.42
C GLY A 226 -18.19 6.00 10.54
N ASN A 227 -17.05 5.29 10.44
CA ASN A 227 -15.67 5.85 10.44
C ASN A 227 -15.27 6.66 11.69
N ARG A 228 -15.97 6.48 12.81
CA ARG A 228 -15.63 7.17 14.07
C ARG A 228 -14.62 6.44 14.91
N VAL A 229 -14.67 5.11 14.91
CA VAL A 229 -13.72 4.23 15.60
C VAL A 229 -12.89 3.48 14.60
N TRP A 230 -11.59 3.47 14.80
CA TRP A 230 -10.61 2.85 13.92
C TRP A 230 -9.75 1.86 14.70
N HIS A 231 -9.65 0.65 14.19
CA HIS A 231 -8.78 -0.39 14.71
C HIS A 231 -7.52 -0.46 13.86
N THR A 232 -6.38 -0.53 14.52
CA THR A 232 -5.06 -0.58 13.89
C THR A 232 -4.30 -1.79 14.45
N PHE A 233 -3.71 -2.58 13.56
CA PHE A 233 -2.92 -3.76 13.91
C PHE A 233 -1.54 -3.62 13.29
N LEU A 234 -0.49 -3.88 14.08
CA LEU A 234 0.87 -4.00 13.55
C LEU A 234 1.13 -5.46 13.21
N LEU A 235 1.37 -5.76 11.94
CA LEU A 235 1.90 -7.04 11.48
C LEU A 235 3.41 -6.96 11.46
N GLY A 236 4.04 -7.60 12.45
CA GLY A 236 5.48 -7.78 12.57
C GLY A 236 5.89 -9.23 12.36
N PRO A 237 7.18 -9.58 12.58
CA PRO A 237 7.68 -10.95 12.45
C PRO A 237 6.96 -11.98 13.32
N ASP A 238 6.40 -11.53 14.44
CA ASP A 238 5.68 -12.37 15.41
C ASP A 238 4.17 -12.44 15.14
N GLY A 239 3.70 -11.87 14.00
CA GLY A 239 2.30 -11.82 13.62
C GLY A 239 1.62 -10.50 14.00
N PHE A 240 0.30 -10.51 14.15
CA PHE A 240 -0.52 -9.33 14.41
C PHE A 240 -0.52 -8.92 15.89
N SER A 241 -0.26 -7.64 16.14
CA SER A 241 -0.36 -6.99 17.45
C SER A 241 -1.40 -5.87 17.39
N PRO A 242 -2.52 -5.96 18.15
CA PRO A 242 -3.54 -4.92 18.15
C PRO A 242 -3.04 -3.66 18.88
N MET A 243 -3.42 -2.51 18.34
CA MET A 243 -3.28 -1.22 18.99
C MET A 243 -4.60 -0.81 19.67
N PRO A 244 -4.56 0.08 20.66
CA PRO A 244 -5.81 0.65 21.21
C PRO A 244 -6.65 1.29 20.09
N PRO A 245 -7.98 1.09 20.10
CA PRO A 245 -8.86 1.74 19.14
C PRO A 245 -8.75 3.26 19.19
N GLN A 246 -8.80 3.90 18.03
CA GLN A 246 -8.67 5.34 17.89
C GLN A 246 -10.01 5.97 17.52
N THR A 247 -10.43 6.98 18.26
CA THR A 247 -11.65 7.75 17.94
C THR A 247 -11.29 8.96 17.10
N VAL A 248 -11.87 9.04 15.92
CA VAL A 248 -11.75 10.17 15.00
C VAL A 248 -12.97 11.07 15.16
N LEU A 249 -12.73 12.33 15.47
CA LEU A 249 -13.79 13.32 15.58
C LEU A 249 -14.25 13.73 14.18
N LEU A 250 -15.44 13.30 13.80
CA LEU A 250 -16.11 13.68 12.56
C LEU A 250 -17.30 14.57 12.89
N SER A 251 -17.46 15.62 12.07
CA SER A 251 -18.61 16.50 12.10
C SER A 251 -19.66 16.02 11.09
N GLY A 252 -20.93 16.28 11.35
CA GLY A 252 -21.98 16.16 10.36
C GLY A 252 -22.63 14.78 10.22
N VAL A 253 -23.19 14.55 9.05
CA VAL A 253 -24.04 13.39 8.72
C VAL A 253 -23.22 12.11 8.66
N GLU A 254 -23.76 11.05 9.24
CA GLU A 254 -23.25 9.69 9.09
C GLU A 254 -23.73 9.12 7.75
N CYS A 255 -22.81 8.56 6.97
CA CYS A 255 -23.16 7.92 5.71
C CYS A 255 -23.76 6.53 5.93
N GLU A 256 -24.63 6.10 5.03
CA GLU A 256 -25.23 4.76 5.07
C GLU A 256 -24.31 3.67 4.52
N LYS A 257 -23.24 4.05 3.80
CA LYS A 257 -22.29 3.13 3.17
C LYS A 257 -20.88 3.69 3.19
N TYR A 258 -19.93 2.83 3.54
CA TYR A 258 -18.49 3.11 3.49
C TYR A 258 -17.78 1.90 2.85
N ILE A 259 -17.60 1.96 1.53
CA ILE A 259 -17.19 0.80 0.73
C ILE A 259 -15.84 0.95 0.03
N GLY A 260 -15.16 2.07 0.18
CA GLY A 260 -13.87 2.31 -0.46
C GLY A 260 -12.88 2.97 0.48
N THR A 261 -11.67 2.45 0.56
CA THR A 261 -10.56 3.01 1.32
C THR A 261 -9.30 3.03 0.45
N ALA A 262 -8.50 4.08 0.57
CA ALA A 262 -7.21 4.19 -0.08
C ALA A 262 -6.17 4.78 0.88
N ALA A 263 -4.92 4.36 0.71
CA ALA A 263 -3.76 5.02 1.30
C ALA A 263 -3.01 5.83 0.24
N SER A 264 -2.39 6.94 0.63
CA SER A 264 -1.45 7.66 -0.22
C SER A 264 -0.24 6.79 -0.57
N LEU A 265 0.44 7.07 -1.68
CA LEU A 265 1.64 6.31 -2.05
C LEU A 265 2.79 6.52 -1.06
N GLN A 266 2.80 7.61 -0.29
CA GLN A 266 3.72 7.87 0.83
C GLN A 266 3.30 7.12 2.09
N GLY A 267 2.04 6.68 2.15
CA GLY A 267 1.46 6.00 3.31
C GLY A 267 1.18 6.94 4.50
N ASP A 268 1.28 8.25 4.30
CA ASP A 268 1.09 9.28 5.32
C ASP A 268 -0.34 9.82 5.40
N ARG A 269 -1.22 9.35 4.51
CA ARG A 269 -2.64 9.71 4.46
C ARG A 269 -3.51 8.52 4.12
N LEU A 270 -4.71 8.52 4.67
CA LEU A 270 -5.78 7.59 4.35
C LEU A 270 -6.99 8.37 3.85
N ALA A 271 -7.76 7.78 2.97
CA ALA A 271 -9.06 8.31 2.56
C ALA A 271 -10.11 7.22 2.59
N ASN A 272 -11.32 7.59 2.95
CA ASN A 272 -12.46 6.69 2.96
C ASN A 272 -13.60 7.29 2.13
N TRP A 273 -14.16 6.48 1.26
CA TRP A 273 -15.30 6.83 0.42
C TRP A 273 -16.62 6.43 1.11
N GLY A 274 -17.47 7.40 1.35
CA GLY A 274 -18.83 7.21 1.83
C GLY A 274 -19.86 7.67 0.81
N ASP A 275 -21.09 7.22 0.95
CA ASP A 275 -22.18 7.62 0.05
C ASP A 275 -22.72 9.04 0.30
N CYS A 276 -22.22 9.73 1.31
CA CYS A 276 -22.58 11.13 1.61
C CYS A 276 -21.37 12.08 1.71
N LYS A 277 -20.16 11.57 1.83
CA LYS A 277 -18.92 12.35 1.92
C LYS A 277 -17.69 11.50 1.64
N VAL A 278 -16.58 12.17 1.37
CA VAL A 278 -15.23 11.58 1.42
C VAL A 278 -14.52 12.13 2.64
N THR A 279 -13.85 11.26 3.38
CA THR A 279 -13.03 11.64 4.54
C THR A 279 -11.57 11.32 4.25
N ALA A 280 -10.67 12.28 4.46
CA ALA A 280 -9.23 12.06 4.44
C ALA A 280 -8.65 12.28 5.83
N LEU A 281 -7.57 11.55 6.15
CA LEU A 281 -6.93 11.52 7.47
C LEU A 281 -5.42 11.51 7.27
N ASP A 282 -4.68 12.21 8.10
CA ASP A 282 -3.24 12.00 8.20
C ASP A 282 -2.95 10.71 8.97
N PHE A 283 -1.88 10.01 8.61
CA PHE A 283 -1.47 8.75 9.21
C PHE A 283 0.02 8.74 9.53
N ASP A 284 0.36 8.53 10.79
CA ASP A 284 1.75 8.36 11.22
C ASP A 284 2.18 6.90 11.04
N ARG A 285 3.02 6.64 10.05
CA ARG A 285 3.56 5.30 9.75
C ARG A 285 4.46 4.73 10.86
N CYS A 286 4.99 5.55 11.77
CA CYS A 286 5.80 5.06 12.89
C CYS A 286 4.94 4.66 14.07
N ALA A 287 3.96 5.48 14.41
CA ALA A 287 3.14 5.30 15.59
C ALA A 287 1.81 4.55 15.31
N GLY A 288 1.38 4.46 14.05
CA GLY A 288 0.08 3.91 13.67
C GLY A 288 -1.09 4.82 14.07
N VAL A 289 -0.86 6.13 14.18
CA VAL A 289 -1.83 7.11 14.68
C VAL A 289 -2.51 7.86 13.54
N LEU A 290 -3.83 8.00 13.67
CA LEU A 290 -4.69 8.79 12.79
C LEU A 290 -4.89 10.19 13.36
N ALA A 291 -4.88 11.20 12.50
CA ALA A 291 -5.04 12.59 12.88
C ALA A 291 -5.69 13.44 11.78
N ASN A 292 -6.04 14.69 12.10
CA ASN A 292 -6.42 15.73 11.16
C ASN A 292 -7.48 15.30 10.13
N ALA A 293 -8.62 14.83 10.62
CA ALA A 293 -9.73 14.43 9.75
C ALA A 293 -10.26 15.61 8.91
N MET A 294 -10.28 15.42 7.61
CA MET A 294 -10.80 16.37 6.62
C MET A 294 -12.04 15.76 5.96
N GLU A 295 -13.19 16.37 6.18
CA GLU A 295 -14.46 15.91 5.61
C GLU A 295 -14.82 16.74 4.38
N MET A 296 -15.09 16.08 3.28
CA MET A 296 -15.52 16.66 2.02
C MET A 296 -16.93 16.17 1.71
N PRO A 297 -17.96 17.00 1.97
CA PRO A 297 -19.35 16.63 1.69
C PRO A 297 -19.55 16.25 0.21
N ALA A 298 -20.36 15.25 -0.02
CA ALA A 298 -20.74 14.84 -1.36
C ALA A 298 -21.52 15.96 -2.08
N PRO A 299 -21.20 16.27 -3.34
CA PRO A 299 -22.00 17.20 -4.14
C PRO A 299 -23.45 16.72 -4.33
N THR A 300 -24.36 17.64 -4.63
CA THR A 300 -25.80 17.37 -4.76
C THR A 300 -26.18 16.29 -5.79
N HIS A 301 -25.32 16.01 -6.75
CA HIS A 301 -25.50 14.97 -7.77
C HIS A 301 -24.68 13.70 -7.51
N TRP A 302 -24.27 13.48 -6.24
CA TRP A 302 -23.58 12.29 -5.82
C TRP A 302 -24.51 11.08 -5.84
N ILE A 303 -24.10 10.04 -6.58
CA ILE A 303 -24.84 8.79 -6.66
C ILE A 303 -23.97 7.70 -6.01
N PRO A 304 -24.50 6.90 -5.08
CA PRO A 304 -23.75 5.83 -4.42
C PRO A 304 -23.14 4.86 -5.42
N GLY A 305 -21.86 4.52 -5.21
CA GLY A 305 -21.06 3.63 -6.06
C GLY A 305 -19.89 4.39 -6.68
N GLY A 306 -18.71 4.12 -6.19
CA GLY A 306 -17.49 4.77 -6.63
C GLY A 306 -16.28 4.31 -5.82
N GLY A 307 -15.17 4.98 -6.02
CA GLY A 307 -13.92 4.71 -5.35
C GLY A 307 -13.15 5.99 -5.04
N VAL A 308 -12.05 5.83 -4.34
CA VAL A 308 -11.14 6.90 -3.95
C VAL A 308 -9.69 6.48 -4.22
N ALA A 309 -8.86 7.44 -4.68
CA ALA A 309 -7.43 7.24 -4.88
C ALA A 309 -6.67 8.56 -4.73
N PHE A 310 -5.48 8.52 -4.17
CA PHE A 310 -4.59 9.67 -4.11
C PHE A 310 -3.79 9.83 -5.40
N SER A 311 -3.42 11.05 -5.75
CA SER A 311 -2.37 11.28 -6.74
C SER A 311 -1.02 10.77 -6.21
N PRO A 312 -0.01 10.51 -7.08
CA PRO A 312 1.30 10.05 -6.65
C PRO A 312 2.00 10.95 -5.64
N SER A 313 1.82 12.27 -5.72
CA SER A 313 2.35 13.22 -4.73
C SER A 313 1.61 13.19 -3.39
N GLY A 314 0.40 12.61 -3.32
CA GLY A 314 -0.50 12.68 -2.17
C GLY A 314 -1.19 14.03 -2.00
N ARG A 315 -0.93 15.03 -2.89
CA ARG A 315 -1.57 16.35 -2.83
C ARG A 315 -3.04 16.29 -3.22
N TYR A 316 -3.35 15.56 -4.29
CA TYR A 316 -4.72 15.48 -4.80
C TYR A 316 -5.38 14.18 -4.41
N LEU A 317 -6.65 14.28 -4.03
CA LEU A 317 -7.52 13.14 -3.79
C LEU A 317 -8.59 13.09 -4.87
N TYR A 318 -8.69 11.97 -5.55
CA TYR A 318 -9.71 11.69 -6.55
C TYR A 318 -10.80 10.83 -5.94
N ALA A 319 -12.03 11.16 -6.25
CA ALA A 319 -13.21 10.39 -5.85
C ALA A 319 -14.17 10.26 -7.02
N THR A 320 -14.90 9.18 -7.09
CA THR A 320 -15.86 8.94 -8.16
C THR A 320 -17.26 8.71 -7.60
N SER A 321 -18.25 9.11 -8.37
CA SER A 321 -19.66 8.82 -8.14
C SER A 321 -20.25 8.45 -9.48
N GLN A 322 -20.57 7.19 -9.69
CA GLN A 322 -21.03 6.61 -10.95
C GLN A 322 -20.40 7.22 -12.23
N ASN A 323 -20.93 8.33 -12.72
CA ASN A 323 -20.51 8.96 -13.98
C ASN A 323 -19.73 10.27 -13.80
N VAL A 324 -19.30 10.59 -12.60
CA VAL A 324 -18.57 11.83 -12.29
C VAL A 324 -17.25 11.49 -11.58
N LEU A 325 -16.19 12.14 -12.03
CA LEU A 325 -14.89 12.16 -11.37
C LEU A 325 -14.74 13.51 -10.64
N PHE A 326 -14.37 13.46 -9.39
CA PHE A 326 -14.09 14.62 -8.55
C PHE A 326 -12.62 14.64 -8.15
N ARG A 327 -12.12 15.83 -7.85
CA ARG A 327 -10.79 16.04 -7.28
C ARG A 327 -10.86 17.02 -6.11
N ALA A 328 -10.14 16.73 -5.05
CA ALA A 328 -9.85 17.65 -3.96
C ALA A 328 -8.36 17.97 -3.94
N ASP A 329 -7.99 19.23 -3.71
CA ASP A 329 -6.63 19.64 -3.36
C ASP A 329 -6.53 19.64 -1.82
N LEU A 330 -5.71 18.74 -1.28
CA LEU A 330 -5.51 18.60 0.16
C LEU A 330 -4.46 19.58 0.73
N GLN A 331 -3.82 20.37 -0.14
CA GLN A 331 -2.85 21.41 0.20
C GLN A 331 -3.13 22.68 -0.61
N PRO A 332 -4.33 23.29 -0.47
CA PRO A 332 -4.69 24.47 -1.25
C PRO A 332 -3.77 25.65 -0.87
N GLU A 333 -3.41 26.46 -1.87
CA GLU A 333 -2.57 27.64 -1.67
C GLU A 333 -3.28 28.74 -0.83
N SER A 334 -4.61 28.75 -0.87
CA SER A 334 -5.44 29.68 -0.11
C SER A 334 -6.16 28.95 1.04
N PRO A 335 -6.20 29.52 2.25
CA PRO A 335 -6.96 28.95 3.34
C PRO A 335 -8.46 28.90 3.01
N GLY A 336 -9.07 27.75 3.24
CA GLY A 336 -10.50 27.53 2.99
C GLY A 336 -10.90 26.07 3.19
N PRO A 337 -12.19 25.77 3.14
CA PRO A 337 -12.64 24.39 3.24
C PRO A 337 -12.22 23.59 1.99
N ILE A 338 -11.65 22.41 2.22
CA ILE A 338 -11.33 21.48 1.14
C ILE A 338 -12.63 20.94 0.54
N ARG A 339 -12.73 20.96 -0.78
CA ARG A 339 -13.95 20.60 -1.51
C ARG A 339 -13.64 19.61 -2.64
N LEU A 340 -14.66 18.86 -3.03
CA LEU A 340 -14.66 18.01 -4.22
C LEU A 340 -15.07 18.82 -5.45
N ASP A 341 -14.11 19.15 -6.29
CA ASP A 341 -14.36 19.83 -7.56
C ASP A 341 -14.59 18.82 -8.68
N THR A 342 -15.54 19.13 -9.57
CA THR A 342 -15.87 18.24 -10.68
C THR A 342 -14.82 18.30 -11.78
N VAL A 343 -14.25 17.16 -12.14
CA VAL A 343 -13.43 16.99 -13.34
C VAL A 343 -14.37 16.85 -14.54
N ARG A 344 -14.42 17.87 -15.37
CA ARG A 344 -15.27 17.87 -16.57
C ARG A 344 -14.57 17.18 -17.72
N PHE A 345 -15.18 16.13 -18.27
CA PHE A 345 -14.74 15.42 -19.46
C PHE A 345 -15.92 15.14 -20.40
N SER A 346 -15.64 14.86 -21.66
CA SER A 346 -16.68 14.54 -22.63
C SER A 346 -17.37 13.24 -22.27
N TYR A 347 -18.67 13.31 -22.11
CA TYR A 347 -19.50 12.12 -21.90
C TYR A 347 -19.64 11.34 -23.20
N ASP A 348 -19.35 10.04 -23.17
CA ASP A 348 -19.59 9.13 -24.28
C ASP A 348 -20.85 8.30 -23.99
N PRO A 349 -21.97 8.57 -24.65
CA PRO A 349 -23.22 7.86 -24.44
C PRO A 349 -23.25 6.48 -25.11
N LEU A 350 -22.20 6.12 -25.88
CA LEU A 350 -22.18 4.85 -26.59
C LEU A 350 -22.16 3.69 -25.60
N ARG A 351 -23.11 2.80 -25.76
CA ARG A 351 -23.16 1.50 -25.09
C ARG A 351 -22.62 0.45 -26.03
N GLU A 352 -21.75 -0.41 -25.54
CA GLU A 352 -21.22 -1.54 -26.31
C GLU A 352 -22.24 -2.68 -26.40
N SER A 353 -23.22 -2.70 -25.49
CA SER A 353 -24.31 -3.67 -25.40
C SER A 353 -25.55 -3.00 -24.79
N PRO A 354 -26.77 -3.45 -25.09
CA PRO A 354 -28.00 -2.98 -24.44
C PRO A 354 -28.00 -3.16 -22.92
N PHE A 355 -27.17 -4.06 -22.40
CA PHE A 355 -27.00 -4.36 -20.98
C PHE A 355 -25.86 -3.57 -20.33
N ASP A 356 -25.12 -2.77 -21.09
CA ASP A 356 -24.01 -1.98 -20.57
C ASP A 356 -24.51 -0.68 -19.93
N VAL A 357 -23.84 -0.28 -18.86
CA VAL A 357 -23.95 1.07 -18.33
C VAL A 357 -23.25 2.05 -19.27
N PRO A 358 -23.63 3.33 -19.28
CA PRO A 358 -22.97 4.34 -20.09
C PRO A 358 -21.46 4.36 -19.90
N GLY A 359 -20.72 4.56 -20.98
CA GLY A 359 -19.29 4.35 -21.09
C GLY A 359 -18.36 5.15 -20.17
N ASN A 360 -18.89 6.09 -19.40
CA ASN A 360 -18.13 6.92 -18.45
C ASN A 360 -18.52 6.65 -16.98
N THR A 361 -19.06 5.47 -16.69
CA THR A 361 -19.46 5.09 -15.34
C THR A 361 -18.27 4.52 -14.58
N PHE A 362 -18.12 4.88 -13.32
CA PHE A 362 -17.05 4.41 -12.43
C PHE A 362 -17.60 3.51 -11.32
N HIS A 363 -16.79 2.56 -10.88
CA HIS A 363 -17.09 1.74 -9.70
C HIS A 363 -16.00 1.79 -8.64
N ALA A 364 -14.74 1.64 -9.01
CA ALA A 364 -13.59 1.72 -8.12
C ALA A 364 -12.45 2.48 -8.78
N LEU A 365 -11.53 2.97 -7.97
CA LEU A 365 -10.26 3.55 -8.39
C LEU A 365 -9.11 2.77 -7.75
N VAL A 366 -8.00 2.63 -8.47
CA VAL A 366 -6.76 2.05 -7.96
C VAL A 366 -5.54 2.77 -8.52
N ASN A 367 -4.52 2.93 -7.70
CA ASN A 367 -3.21 3.41 -8.15
C ASN A 367 -2.45 2.27 -8.84
N GLY A 368 -2.02 2.52 -10.07
CA GLY A 368 -1.08 1.64 -10.75
C GLY A 368 0.35 1.86 -10.27
N PRO A 369 1.23 0.86 -10.43
CA PRO A 369 2.65 1.00 -10.12
C PRO A 369 3.38 2.03 -11.01
N ASP A 370 2.75 2.46 -12.08
CA ASP A 370 3.21 3.48 -13.04
C ASP A 370 2.80 4.92 -12.65
N GLY A 371 2.25 5.11 -11.46
CA GLY A 371 1.79 6.42 -10.97
C GLY A 371 0.50 6.93 -11.60
N ARG A 372 -0.19 6.11 -12.39
CA ARG A 372 -1.50 6.43 -12.95
C ARG A 372 -2.61 5.95 -12.02
N ILE A 373 -3.80 6.55 -12.19
CA ILE A 373 -5.01 6.07 -11.51
C ILE A 373 -5.89 5.38 -12.55
N TYR A 374 -6.30 4.15 -12.25
CA TYR A 374 -7.18 3.35 -13.08
C TYR A 374 -8.56 3.26 -12.45
N GLY A 375 -9.59 3.29 -13.29
CA GLY A 375 -10.96 3.13 -12.88
C GLY A 375 -11.65 2.04 -13.69
N ASN A 376 -12.43 1.20 -13.03
CA ASN A 376 -13.28 0.23 -13.71
C ASN A 376 -14.71 0.72 -13.83
N ILE A 377 -15.47 0.04 -14.67
CA ILE A 377 -16.90 0.25 -14.89
C ILE A 377 -17.67 -0.82 -14.10
N PRO A 378 -18.82 -0.49 -13.50
CA PRO A 378 -19.54 -1.43 -12.63
C PRO A 378 -20.21 -2.62 -13.35
N SER A 379 -20.08 -2.73 -14.66
CA SER A 379 -20.71 -3.77 -15.49
C SER A 379 -19.86 -4.07 -16.71
N ARG A 380 -19.97 -5.21 -17.24
CA ARG A 380 -19.61 -5.81 -18.55
C ARG A 380 -18.82 -4.94 -19.54
N ALA A 381 -17.84 -4.19 -19.06
CA ALA A 381 -17.05 -3.29 -19.89
C ALA A 381 -15.82 -3.97 -20.47
N LYS A 382 -15.50 -3.63 -21.71
CA LYS A 382 -14.29 -4.05 -22.42
C LYS A 382 -13.17 -3.03 -22.31
N HIS A 383 -13.11 -2.28 -21.22
CA HIS A 383 -12.05 -1.30 -21.01
C HIS A 383 -11.98 -0.82 -19.55
N LEU A 384 -10.83 -0.26 -19.18
CA LEU A 384 -10.65 0.53 -17.98
C LEU A 384 -10.46 2.01 -18.36
N HIS A 385 -10.84 2.90 -17.45
CA HIS A 385 -10.45 4.29 -17.51
C HIS A 385 -9.00 4.46 -17.03
N ALA A 386 -8.31 5.49 -17.50
CA ALA A 386 -6.97 5.83 -17.05
C ALA A 386 -6.82 7.33 -16.87
N LEU A 387 -6.36 7.76 -15.70
CA LEU A 387 -5.92 9.11 -15.40
C LEU A 387 -4.40 9.11 -15.38
N ARG A 388 -3.77 9.67 -16.41
CA ARG A 388 -2.34 9.51 -16.67
C ARG A 388 -1.46 10.56 -15.99
N ASN A 389 -2.02 11.74 -15.71
CA ASN A 389 -1.31 12.83 -15.06
C ASN A 389 -2.10 13.34 -13.83
N PRO A 390 -2.23 12.52 -12.77
CA PRO A 390 -3.05 12.87 -11.61
C PRO A 390 -2.45 13.98 -10.74
N ASP A 391 -1.17 14.32 -10.90
CA ASP A 391 -0.52 15.43 -10.19
C ASP A 391 -0.57 16.78 -10.94
N SER A 392 -1.34 16.87 -12.03
CA SER A 392 -1.50 18.14 -12.73
C SER A 392 -2.09 19.22 -11.82
N ASP A 393 -1.52 20.41 -11.81
CA ASP A 393 -2.00 21.56 -11.01
C ASP A 393 -3.41 22.03 -11.44
N THR A 394 -3.81 21.70 -12.66
CA THR A 394 -5.12 22.08 -13.18
C THR A 394 -6.09 20.90 -13.22
N ILE A 395 -7.38 21.19 -12.95
CA ILE A 395 -8.46 20.21 -13.01
C ILE A 395 -8.95 19.92 -14.45
N ALA A 396 -8.42 20.61 -15.46
CA ALA A 396 -8.82 20.39 -16.85
C ALA A 396 -8.48 18.95 -17.30
N ALA A 397 -9.48 18.20 -17.75
CA ALA A 397 -9.33 16.79 -18.13
C ALA A 397 -8.21 16.54 -19.16
N ALA A 398 -8.00 17.49 -20.08
CA ALA A 398 -6.91 17.41 -21.06
C ALA A 398 -5.52 17.49 -20.44
N LYS A 399 -5.34 18.22 -19.33
CA LYS A 399 -4.08 18.35 -18.59
C LYS A 399 -3.87 17.19 -17.63
N LEU A 400 -4.96 16.67 -17.05
CA LEU A 400 -4.98 15.44 -16.28
C LEU A 400 -4.71 14.21 -17.16
N ASP A 401 -4.79 14.37 -18.49
CA ASP A 401 -4.75 13.27 -19.47
C ASP A 401 -5.70 12.13 -19.10
N PHE A 402 -6.94 12.50 -18.74
CA PHE A 402 -7.98 11.52 -18.48
C PHE A 402 -8.42 10.86 -19.78
N ARG A 403 -8.31 9.54 -19.81
CA ARG A 403 -8.70 8.68 -20.93
C ARG A 403 -9.86 7.79 -20.50
N ALA A 404 -11.08 8.21 -20.81
CA ALA A 404 -12.21 7.30 -20.81
C ALA A 404 -11.91 6.17 -21.79
N ARG A 405 -12.13 4.90 -21.34
CA ARG A 405 -11.81 3.71 -22.15
C ARG A 405 -10.32 3.65 -22.55
N GLY A 406 -9.42 4.13 -21.68
CA GLY A 406 -8.00 4.27 -21.97
C GLY A 406 -7.22 2.96 -22.07
N VAL A 407 -7.75 1.87 -21.52
CA VAL A 407 -7.16 0.53 -21.56
C VAL A 407 -8.19 -0.44 -22.12
N PRO A 408 -8.09 -0.88 -23.39
CA PRO A 408 -9.00 -1.85 -23.98
C PRO A 408 -8.77 -3.24 -23.38
N LEU A 409 -9.84 -3.97 -23.15
CA LEU A 409 -9.85 -5.36 -22.70
C LEU A 409 -10.36 -6.27 -23.83
N PRO A 410 -9.76 -7.43 -24.08
CA PRO A 410 -10.19 -8.36 -25.11
C PRO A 410 -11.53 -9.02 -24.79
N VAL A 411 -11.91 -9.05 -23.52
CA VAL A 411 -13.17 -9.62 -23.03
C VAL A 411 -13.86 -8.64 -22.10
N SER A 412 -15.14 -8.83 -21.87
CA SER A 412 -15.90 -8.06 -20.89
C SER A 412 -15.42 -8.39 -19.48
N SER A 413 -15.04 -7.36 -18.74
CA SER A 413 -14.69 -7.45 -17.32
C SER A 413 -15.85 -7.01 -16.45
N VAL A 414 -15.88 -7.48 -15.22
CA VAL A 414 -16.86 -7.10 -14.19
C VAL A 414 -16.14 -6.38 -13.07
N ARG A 415 -16.83 -5.61 -12.31
CA ARG A 415 -16.65 -4.81 -11.09
C ARG A 415 -15.35 -4.96 -10.29
N THR A 416 -14.27 -5.50 -10.88
CA THR A 416 -13.09 -5.92 -10.15
C THR A 416 -11.88 -5.06 -10.50
N LEU A 417 -11.28 -4.44 -9.50
CA LEU A 417 -9.91 -3.93 -9.49
C LEU A 417 -9.23 -4.44 -8.23
N PRO A 418 -7.91 -4.66 -8.25
CA PRO A 418 -7.20 -5.13 -7.06
C PRO A 418 -7.22 -4.10 -5.95
N HIS A 419 -7.33 -4.57 -4.71
CA HIS A 419 -7.04 -3.77 -3.53
C HIS A 419 -5.59 -4.01 -3.12
N LEU A 420 -4.71 -3.06 -3.42
CA LEU A 420 -3.26 -3.21 -3.25
C LEU A 420 -2.73 -2.22 -2.22
N PRO A 421 -1.89 -2.67 -1.29
CA PRO A 421 -1.05 -1.74 -0.54
C PRO A 421 0.11 -1.29 -1.43
N ASN A 422 0.80 -0.21 -1.07
CA ASN A 422 2.03 0.14 -1.77
C ASN A 422 3.19 -0.78 -1.33
N TYR A 423 3.41 -1.87 -2.06
CA TYR A 423 4.51 -2.81 -1.80
C TYR A 423 5.90 -2.19 -1.99
N ARG A 424 6.02 -1.08 -2.74
CA ARG A 424 7.28 -0.38 -3.01
C ARG A 424 7.64 0.64 -1.94
N LEU A 425 6.75 0.86 -0.97
CA LEU A 425 6.97 1.83 0.09
C LEU A 425 8.11 1.37 1.00
N THR A 426 9.13 2.21 1.13
CA THR A 426 10.34 1.94 1.91
C THR A 426 10.24 2.49 3.33
N SER A 427 11.32 2.33 4.10
CA SER A 427 11.44 2.97 5.42
C SER A 427 11.34 4.49 5.33
N LEU A 428 10.91 5.11 6.41
CA LEU A 428 10.99 6.56 6.62
C LEU A 428 12.40 6.91 7.05
N ALA A 429 13.28 7.14 6.08
CA ALA A 429 14.69 7.40 6.32
C ALA A 429 14.90 8.51 7.36
N GLY A 430 15.71 8.23 8.37
CA GLY A 430 16.00 9.16 9.46
C GLY A 430 14.88 9.35 10.49
N SER A 431 13.75 8.67 10.37
CA SER A 431 12.70 8.67 11.39
C SER A 431 13.06 7.79 12.58
N ILE A 432 12.33 7.94 13.69
CA ILE A 432 12.54 7.13 14.89
C ILE A 432 12.28 5.65 14.66
N CYS A 433 11.41 5.30 13.73
CA CYS A 433 11.06 3.92 13.42
C CYS A 433 11.93 3.32 12.29
N ASP A 434 12.83 4.07 11.70
CA ASP A 434 13.83 3.58 10.74
C ASP A 434 14.92 2.76 11.47
N THR A 435 14.48 1.69 12.13
CA THR A 435 15.36 0.85 12.96
C THR A 435 16.01 -0.29 12.17
N LEU A 436 15.53 -0.57 10.96
CA LEU A 436 15.98 -1.66 10.10
C LEU A 436 16.87 -1.17 8.95
N GLY A 437 16.91 0.13 8.68
CA GLY A 437 17.73 0.73 7.61
C GLY A 437 19.25 0.56 7.79
N ILE A 438 19.67 -0.10 8.88
CA ILE A 438 21.08 -0.41 9.17
C ILE A 438 21.49 -1.82 8.70
N VAL A 439 20.56 -2.65 8.21
CA VAL A 439 20.84 -4.06 7.87
C VAL A 439 21.20 -4.27 6.39
N GLY A 440 21.40 -3.22 5.61
CA GLY A 440 21.74 -3.30 4.19
C GLY A 440 22.99 -2.53 3.74
N ALA A 441 23.69 -1.83 4.63
CA ALA A 441 25.05 -1.41 4.35
C ALA A 441 25.98 -2.61 4.50
N PRO A 442 26.89 -2.90 3.52
CA PRO A 442 27.95 -3.87 3.80
C PRO A 442 28.61 -3.41 5.09
N GLU A 443 28.74 -4.30 6.04
CA GLU A 443 29.63 -4.13 7.18
C GLU A 443 31.02 -3.75 6.64
N LEU A 444 31.25 -2.46 6.50
CA LEU A 444 32.54 -1.94 6.84
C LEU A 444 32.69 -2.31 8.29
N SER A 445 33.55 -3.27 8.58
CA SER A 445 33.86 -3.79 9.90
C SER A 445 33.78 -2.67 10.94
N ALA A 446 32.58 -2.41 11.44
CA ALA A 446 32.40 -1.62 12.61
C ALA A 446 32.87 -2.55 13.72
N ILE A 447 34.11 -2.35 14.15
CA ILE A 447 34.50 -2.74 15.50
C ILE A 447 33.29 -2.41 16.36
N PRO A 448 32.64 -3.34 17.06
CA PRO A 448 31.49 -3.06 17.89
C PRO A 448 31.96 -2.11 18.99
N VAL A 449 31.74 -0.84 18.76
CA VAL A 449 32.16 0.19 19.70
C VAL A 449 31.13 0.21 20.80
N ALA A 450 31.41 -0.55 21.85
CA ALA A 450 30.54 -0.72 22.98
C ALA A 450 30.56 0.52 23.86
N PHE A 451 29.59 1.42 23.70
CA PHE A 451 29.33 2.45 24.70
C PHE A 451 28.45 1.91 25.84
N ARG A 452 28.64 2.45 27.04
CA ARG A 452 27.88 2.09 28.24
C ARG A 452 27.03 3.28 28.67
N ILE A 453 25.86 3.00 29.25
CA ILE A 453 25.01 4.00 29.89
C ILE A 453 24.77 3.60 31.34
N ARG A 454 24.87 4.56 32.24
CA ARG A 454 24.65 4.33 33.67
C ARG A 454 24.27 5.62 34.43
N PRO A 455 23.41 5.52 35.48
CA PRO A 455 22.61 4.35 35.80
C PRO A 455 21.48 4.15 34.78
N ASN A 456 20.99 2.94 34.64
CA ASN A 456 19.76 2.63 33.90
C ASN A 456 19.05 1.48 34.62
N PRO A 457 17.95 1.72 35.33
CA PRO A 457 17.11 2.95 35.40
C PRO A 457 17.83 4.20 35.95
N VAL A 458 17.42 5.37 35.41
CA VAL A 458 17.99 6.68 35.74
C VAL A 458 16.95 7.58 36.40
N ARG A 459 17.43 8.45 37.35
CA ARG A 459 16.60 9.49 37.97
C ARG A 459 16.95 10.88 37.42
N ASP A 460 18.15 11.36 37.71
CA ASP A 460 18.51 12.75 37.48
C ASP A 460 19.48 12.96 36.33
N PHE A 461 20.47 12.09 36.19
CA PHE A 461 21.50 12.19 35.16
C PHE A 461 21.90 10.82 34.63
N LEU A 462 21.96 10.71 33.32
CA LEU A 462 22.51 9.60 32.59
C LEU A 462 23.95 9.88 32.19
N LEU A 463 24.85 9.00 32.51
CA LEU A 463 26.23 9.04 32.05
C LEU A 463 26.35 8.08 30.86
N VAL A 464 26.93 8.59 29.79
CA VAL A 464 27.28 7.83 28.59
C VAL A 464 28.80 7.68 28.56
N ASP A 465 29.31 6.46 28.68
CA ASP A 465 30.73 6.15 28.66
C ASP A 465 31.13 5.50 27.34
N PHE A 466 32.23 6.00 26.79
CA PHE A 466 32.86 5.52 25.59
C PHE A 466 34.37 5.31 25.87
N PRO A 467 34.72 4.20 26.54
CA PRO A 467 36.02 4.07 27.20
C PRO A 467 37.22 3.98 26.27
N ASP A 468 37.01 3.51 25.04
CA ASP A 468 38.12 3.18 24.12
C ASP A 468 38.48 4.34 23.17
N TYR A 469 37.94 5.55 23.40
CA TYR A 469 38.15 6.67 22.52
C TYR A 469 38.36 8.00 23.24
N SER A 470 39.44 8.70 22.94
CA SER A 470 39.84 9.98 23.55
C SER A 470 39.82 11.15 22.57
N GLY A 471 39.42 10.97 21.31
CA GLY A 471 39.38 12.01 20.28
C GLY A 471 37.98 12.26 19.74
N GLY A 472 37.71 13.51 19.25
CA GLY A 472 36.41 13.89 18.67
C GLY A 472 35.37 14.37 19.68
N THR A 473 34.19 14.77 19.16
CA THR A 473 33.04 15.27 19.91
C THR A 473 31.94 14.21 19.99
N LEU A 474 31.62 13.79 21.22
CA LEU A 474 30.53 12.90 21.50
C LEU A 474 29.22 13.69 21.58
N ARG A 475 28.24 13.33 20.79
CA ARG A 475 26.89 13.92 20.78
C ARG A 475 25.85 12.86 21.14
N ALA A 476 25.03 13.17 22.15
CA ALA A 476 23.92 12.33 22.55
C ALA A 476 22.60 13.07 22.42
N THR A 477 21.57 12.38 21.95
CA THR A 477 20.19 12.88 21.94
C THR A 477 19.26 11.89 22.63
N LEU A 478 18.33 12.38 23.44
CA LEU A 478 17.32 11.59 24.11
C LEU A 478 15.94 11.94 23.56
N HIS A 479 15.23 10.92 23.14
CA HIS A 479 13.92 11.04 22.49
C HIS A 479 12.84 10.33 23.32
N SER A 480 11.61 10.86 23.28
CA SER A 480 10.43 10.14 23.78
C SER A 480 10.14 8.90 22.93
N VAL A 481 9.24 8.03 23.40
CA VAL A 481 8.76 6.88 22.60
C VAL A 481 8.01 7.31 21.34
N GLN A 482 7.49 8.56 21.30
CA GLN A 482 6.88 9.16 20.12
C GLN A 482 7.90 9.84 19.17
N GLY A 483 9.20 9.78 19.48
CA GLY A 483 10.27 10.33 18.65
C GLY A 483 10.61 11.80 18.88
N MET A 484 9.93 12.48 19.77
CA MET A 484 10.21 13.88 20.07
C MET A 484 11.58 14.02 20.73
N LEU A 485 12.44 14.89 20.20
CA LEU A 485 13.72 15.23 20.81
C LEU A 485 13.48 15.98 22.13
N LEU A 486 13.95 15.40 23.23
CA LEU A 486 13.76 15.94 24.58
C LEU A 486 15.02 16.56 25.15
N ARG A 487 16.20 15.99 24.84
CA ARG A 487 17.50 16.44 25.33
C ARG A 487 18.56 16.23 24.26
N ARG A 488 19.51 17.13 24.21
CA ARG A 488 20.75 17.03 23.44
C ARG A 488 21.92 17.46 24.32
N ALA A 489 23.01 16.74 24.24
CA ALA A 489 24.27 17.10 24.87
C ALA A 489 25.41 16.76 23.91
N GLU A 490 26.45 17.59 23.94
CA GLU A 490 27.68 17.40 23.17
C GLU A 490 28.87 17.67 24.10
N GLN A 491 29.90 16.83 24.02
CA GLN A 491 31.10 16.97 24.83
C GLN A 491 32.30 16.36 24.10
N PRO A 492 33.48 17.00 24.11
CA PRO A 492 34.72 16.40 23.67
C PRO A 492 35.12 15.25 24.59
N GLY A 493 35.67 14.17 24.00
CA GLY A 493 36.18 13.03 24.77
C GLY A 493 35.20 11.88 24.92
N GLY A 494 35.58 10.84 25.66
CA GLY A 494 34.91 9.56 25.75
C GLY A 494 33.74 9.46 26.75
N GLN A 495 33.33 10.56 27.39
CA GLN A 495 32.29 10.55 28.40
C GLN A 495 31.36 11.74 28.25
N LEU A 496 30.02 11.50 28.38
CA LEU A 496 29.02 12.56 28.27
C LEU A 496 27.94 12.40 29.33
N ARG A 497 27.50 13.53 29.92
CA ARG A 497 26.43 13.59 30.91
C ARG A 497 25.17 14.23 30.35
N LEU A 498 24.02 13.52 30.48
CA LEU A 498 22.73 13.97 30.01
C LEU A 498 21.74 14.11 31.16
N ALA A 499 21.12 15.29 31.29
CA ALA A 499 20.14 15.57 32.36
C ALA A 499 18.80 14.89 32.06
N THR A 500 18.24 14.17 33.05
CA THR A 500 16.94 13.50 32.98
C THR A 500 15.97 13.93 34.09
N HIS A 501 16.38 14.77 35.00
CA HIS A 501 15.65 15.15 36.23
C HIS A 501 14.23 15.72 35.97
N ASN A 502 13.97 16.36 34.83
CA ASN A 502 12.66 16.96 34.51
C ASN A 502 11.87 16.12 33.48
N LEU A 503 12.25 14.88 33.26
CA LEU A 503 11.50 13.99 32.34
C LEU A 503 10.51 13.15 33.15
N PRO A 504 9.29 12.89 32.67
CA PRO A 504 8.36 11.93 33.25
C PRO A 504 8.97 10.54 33.41
N ALA A 505 8.48 9.76 34.39
CA ALA A 505 8.84 8.34 34.45
C ALA A 505 8.39 7.64 33.16
N GLY A 506 9.27 6.84 32.56
CA GLY A 506 8.96 6.17 31.29
C GLY A 506 10.19 5.68 30.55
N LEU A 507 9.93 5.09 29.39
CA LEU A 507 10.96 4.58 28.48
C LEU A 507 11.34 5.66 27.46
N TYR A 508 12.63 5.80 27.19
CA TYR A 508 13.22 6.77 26.27
C TYR A 508 14.26 6.10 25.37
N ALA A 509 14.53 6.68 24.20
CA ALA A 509 15.56 6.25 23.28
C ALA A 509 16.75 7.21 23.30
N LEU A 510 17.93 6.74 23.71
CA LEU A 510 19.20 7.47 23.60
C LEU A 510 19.85 7.12 22.26
N ARG A 511 20.29 8.14 21.52
CA ARG A 511 21.11 7.99 20.31
C ARG A 511 22.47 8.65 20.53
N LEU A 512 23.54 8.06 20.01
CA LEU A 512 24.90 8.53 20.20
C LEU A 512 25.62 8.67 18.86
N TRP A 513 26.35 9.78 18.74
CA TRP A 513 27.25 10.06 17.61
C TRP A 513 28.63 10.44 18.12
N LEU A 514 29.64 10.13 17.32
CA LEU A 514 30.99 10.63 17.46
C LEU A 514 31.28 11.46 16.22
N ASP A 515 31.51 12.75 16.41
CA ASP A 515 31.50 13.76 15.33
C ASP A 515 30.19 13.64 14.51
N GLU A 516 30.25 13.37 13.22
CA GLU A 516 29.09 13.12 12.35
C GLU A 516 28.70 11.64 12.25
N ARG A 517 29.48 10.72 12.87
CA ARG A 517 29.29 9.27 12.73
C ARG A 517 28.35 8.75 13.81
N TYR A 518 27.24 8.13 13.40
CA TYR A 518 26.30 7.44 14.30
C TYR A 518 26.93 6.17 14.87
N LEU A 519 26.89 6.03 16.23
CA LEU A 519 27.46 4.90 16.96
C LEU A 519 26.43 3.87 17.41
N GLY A 520 25.16 4.30 17.57
CA GLY A 520 24.10 3.38 17.98
C GLY A 520 23.05 4.03 18.90
N SER A 521 22.08 3.21 19.34
CA SER A 521 21.04 3.60 20.28
C SER A 521 20.93 2.66 21.47
N LYS A 522 20.43 3.17 22.61
CA LYS A 522 20.09 2.36 23.80
C LYS A 522 18.79 2.83 24.43
N ARG A 523 18.06 1.92 25.06
CA ARG A 523 16.87 2.21 25.85
C ARG A 523 17.28 2.77 27.20
N VAL A 524 16.61 3.84 27.63
CA VAL A 524 16.81 4.50 28.92
C VAL A 524 15.48 4.46 29.67
N LEU A 525 15.48 3.86 30.85
CA LEU A 525 14.32 3.86 31.74
C LEU A 525 14.49 4.98 32.78
N VAL A 526 13.65 6.00 32.70
CA VAL A 526 13.59 7.07 33.72
C VAL A 526 12.59 6.64 34.80
N VAL A 527 13.03 6.68 36.04
CA VAL A 527 12.20 6.38 37.22
C VAL A 527 12.11 7.59 38.16
N ARG A 528 10.96 7.74 38.84
CA ARG A 528 10.72 8.71 39.89
C ARG A 528 10.46 7.99 41.19
N GLY A 529 11.04 8.43 42.28
CA GLY A 529 10.67 7.93 43.61
C GLY A 529 9.25 8.37 43.92
N GLN A 530 8.46 7.49 44.53
CA GLN A 530 7.31 7.95 45.29
C GLN A 530 7.85 8.72 46.49
N GLU A 531 7.49 10.01 46.62
CA GLU A 531 7.58 10.74 47.86
C GLU A 531 6.52 10.26 48.83
#